data_f128c35658cd608e8a258aa9081b29ce
#
_entry.id   f128c35658cd608e8a258aa9081b29ce
#
_cell.length_a   1.000
_cell.length_b   1.000
_cell.length_c   1.000
_cell.angle_alpha   90.00
_cell.angle_beta   90.00
_cell.angle_gamma   90.00
#
_symmetry.space_group_name_H-M   'P 1'
#
loop_
_entity.id
_entity.type
_entity.pdbx_description
1 polymer ?
#
loop_
_entity_poly.entity_id
_entity_poly.type
_entity_poly.pdbx_seq_one_letter_code
_entity_poly.pdbx_strand_id
1 'polypeptide(L)'
;IRNYKLLITEIHRIIKKDGKLEIFVPFMHRYHPDPEDIFRPTHYYLHSLLSEAGFNVETQLIGAGPLSVFSEIILKYFKFKILKIIFLVLFIFLDKIIRIFSKDYNTYYNGIHCTCTKN
;
A
#
# COMPACT_ATOMS: atom_id res chain seq x y z
N ILE A 1 -7.22 -7.44 -12.41
CA ILE A 1 -8.63 -6.98 -12.34
C ILE A 1 -8.76 -5.74 -13.20
N ARG A 2 -9.60 -5.79 -14.25
CA ARG A 2 -9.76 -4.67 -15.20
C ARG A 2 -10.81 -3.63 -14.75
N ASN A 3 -11.78 -4.04 -13.93
CA ASN A 3 -12.85 -3.15 -13.47
C ASN A 3 -12.95 -3.15 -11.94
N TYR A 4 -12.16 -2.29 -11.31
CA TYR A 4 -12.14 -2.15 -9.86
C TYR A 4 -13.47 -1.64 -9.29
N LYS A 5 -14.15 -0.73 -10.00
CA LYS A 5 -15.43 -0.17 -9.55
C LYS A 5 -16.50 -1.26 -9.43
N LEU A 6 -16.62 -2.10 -10.45
CA LEU A 6 -17.57 -3.21 -10.43
C LEU A 6 -17.22 -4.22 -9.34
N LEU A 7 -15.93 -4.58 -9.18
CA LEU A 7 -15.48 -5.48 -8.13
C LEU A 7 -15.86 -4.97 -6.75
N ILE A 8 -15.58 -3.71 -6.44
CA ILE A 8 -15.85 -3.13 -5.11
C ILE A 8 -17.35 -3.05 -4.86
N THR A 9 -18.15 -2.71 -5.86
CA THR A 9 -19.61 -2.71 -5.76
C THR A 9 -20.16 -4.11 -5.44
N GLU A 10 -19.66 -5.15 -6.11
CA GLU A 10 -20.07 -6.53 -5.83
C GLU A 10 -19.61 -7.02 -4.46
N ILE A 11 -18.39 -6.67 -4.04
CA ILE A 11 -17.93 -6.97 -2.69
C ILE A 11 -18.84 -6.31 -1.66
N HIS A 12 -19.18 -5.02 -1.85
CA HIS A 12 -20.09 -4.34 -0.96
C HIS A 12 -21.46 -5.02 -0.91
N ARG A 13 -21.98 -5.48 -2.05
CA ARG A 13 -23.26 -6.17 -2.12
C ARG A 13 -23.31 -7.45 -1.27
N ILE A 14 -22.23 -8.24 -1.30
CA ILE A 14 -22.18 -9.55 -0.62
C ILE A 14 -21.77 -9.49 0.86
N ILE A 15 -21.05 -8.43 1.28
CA ILE A 15 -20.68 -8.26 2.69
C ILE A 15 -21.93 -7.93 3.52
N LYS A 16 -22.06 -8.55 4.69
CA LYS A 16 -23.12 -8.27 5.65
C LYS A 16 -22.94 -6.87 6.26
N LYS A 17 -24.02 -6.30 6.79
CA LYS A 17 -23.95 -5.09 7.62
C LYS A 17 -22.92 -5.30 8.75
N ASP A 18 -22.15 -4.27 9.07
CA ASP A 18 -21.03 -4.28 10.02
C ASP A 18 -19.90 -5.26 9.65
N GLY A 19 -19.96 -5.86 8.46
CA GLY A 19 -18.90 -6.74 7.94
C GLY A 19 -17.67 -5.94 7.54
N LYS A 20 -16.50 -6.56 7.68
CA LYS A 20 -15.20 -5.95 7.40
C LYS A 20 -14.60 -6.44 6.09
N LEU A 21 -13.91 -5.56 5.39
CA LEU A 21 -13.12 -5.84 4.22
C LEU A 21 -11.72 -5.25 4.42
N GLU A 22 -10.69 -6.04 4.21
CA GLU A 22 -9.32 -5.56 4.17
C GLU A 22 -8.78 -5.65 2.74
N ILE A 23 -8.20 -4.56 2.28
CA ILE A 23 -7.60 -4.46 0.95
C ILE A 23 -6.17 -4.01 1.10
N PHE A 24 -5.26 -4.74 0.47
CA PHE A 24 -3.87 -4.33 0.29
C PHE A 24 -3.58 -4.13 -1.20
N VAL A 25 -3.04 -2.95 -1.56
CA VAL A 25 -2.65 -2.63 -2.93
C VAL A 25 -1.22 -2.12 -2.97
N PRO A 26 -0.33 -2.75 -3.74
CA PRO A 26 1.02 -2.23 -3.95
C PRO A 26 0.98 -0.92 -4.75
N PHE A 27 1.88 0.03 -4.42
CA PHE A 27 2.03 1.29 -5.14
C PHE A 27 3.43 1.43 -5.73
N MET A 28 4.42 1.87 -4.95
CA MET A 28 5.82 1.94 -5.42
C MET A 28 6.52 0.59 -5.24
N HIS A 29 6.07 -0.39 -6.00
CA HIS A 29 6.60 -1.75 -5.99
C HIS A 29 7.09 -2.13 -7.39
N ARG A 30 8.04 -3.08 -7.48
CA ARG A 30 8.50 -3.61 -8.78
C ARG A 30 7.33 -4.10 -9.63
N TYR A 31 7.52 -4.07 -10.95
CA TYR A 31 6.57 -4.68 -11.88
C TYR A 31 6.31 -6.16 -11.54
N HIS A 32 5.05 -6.52 -11.44
CA HIS A 32 4.59 -7.86 -11.09
C HIS A 32 3.58 -8.36 -12.14
N PRO A 33 4.03 -9.11 -13.17
CA PRO A 33 3.23 -9.45 -14.35
C PRO A 33 2.22 -10.58 -14.15
N ASP A 34 1.92 -11.01 -12.93
CA ASP A 34 1.08 -12.17 -12.66
C ASP A 34 -0.27 -11.82 -12.01
N PRO A 35 -1.40 -11.94 -12.73
CA PRO A 35 -1.50 -12.18 -14.17
C PRO A 35 -1.18 -10.95 -15.02
N GLU A 36 -1.45 -9.75 -14.56
CA GLU A 36 -1.21 -8.47 -15.24
C GLU A 36 -1.14 -7.33 -14.22
N ASP A 37 -0.08 -6.53 -14.24
CA ASP A 37 0.08 -5.31 -13.43
C ASP A 37 -0.51 -4.12 -14.20
N ILE A 38 -1.85 -4.00 -14.18
CA ILE A 38 -2.57 -3.06 -15.04
C ILE A 38 -2.72 -1.69 -14.38
N PHE A 39 -2.87 -1.66 -13.04
CA PHE A 39 -3.31 -0.45 -12.37
C PHE A 39 -2.85 -0.42 -10.91
N ARG A 40 -2.30 0.73 -10.51
CA ARG A 40 -1.88 1.02 -9.15
C ARG A 40 -2.51 2.34 -8.70
N PRO A 41 -3.62 2.29 -7.97
CA PRO A 41 -4.30 3.49 -7.49
C PRO A 41 -3.44 4.25 -6.48
N THR A 42 -3.59 5.55 -6.45
CA THR A 42 -3.14 6.35 -5.30
C THR A 42 -4.05 6.07 -4.10
N HIS A 43 -3.56 6.38 -2.89
CA HIS A 43 -4.38 6.20 -1.68
C HIS A 43 -5.66 7.04 -1.71
N TYR A 44 -5.62 8.25 -2.27
CA TYR A 44 -6.81 9.10 -2.43
C TYR A 44 -7.85 8.47 -3.34
N TYR A 45 -7.41 7.95 -4.50
CA TYR A 45 -8.34 7.32 -5.43
C TYR A 45 -8.96 6.05 -4.84
N LEU A 46 -8.15 5.20 -4.18
CA LEU A 46 -8.66 3.97 -3.56
C LEU A 46 -9.65 4.29 -2.43
N HIS A 47 -9.32 5.26 -1.58
CA HIS A 47 -10.22 5.73 -0.52
C HIS A 47 -11.56 6.25 -1.08
N SER A 48 -11.52 7.12 -2.10
CA SER A 48 -12.71 7.65 -2.76
C SER A 48 -13.58 6.54 -3.34
N LEU A 49 -12.95 5.62 -4.07
CA LEU A 49 -13.65 4.50 -4.72
C LEU A 49 -14.38 3.60 -3.71
N LEU A 50 -13.75 3.31 -2.57
CA LEU A 50 -14.34 2.51 -1.49
C LEU A 50 -15.46 3.27 -0.76
N SER A 51 -15.26 4.56 -0.49
CA SER A 51 -16.25 5.42 0.14
C SER A 51 -17.49 5.62 -0.73
N GLU A 52 -17.31 5.82 -2.04
CA GLU A 52 -18.41 5.91 -3.03
C GLU A 52 -19.21 4.61 -3.11
N ALA A 53 -18.59 3.47 -2.86
CA ALA A 53 -19.28 2.18 -2.80
C ALA A 53 -20.08 1.96 -1.49
N GLY A 54 -19.97 2.86 -0.50
CA GLY A 54 -20.74 2.81 0.75
C GLY A 54 -19.98 2.24 1.94
N PHE A 55 -18.66 2.10 1.86
CA PHE A 55 -17.84 1.69 3.00
C PHE A 55 -17.40 2.89 3.86
N ASN A 56 -17.31 2.67 5.16
CA ASN A 56 -16.48 3.50 6.02
C ASN A 56 -15.03 3.02 5.92
N VAL A 57 -14.10 3.89 5.53
CA VAL A 57 -12.75 3.52 5.10
C VAL A 57 -11.69 4.14 6.00
N GLU A 58 -10.82 3.31 6.54
CA GLU A 58 -9.58 3.70 7.19
C GLU A 58 -8.40 3.31 6.29
N THR A 59 -7.53 4.27 5.97
CA THR A 59 -6.41 4.07 5.05
C THR A 59 -5.08 4.22 5.77
N GLN A 60 -4.19 3.25 5.59
CA GLN A 60 -2.82 3.25 6.11
C GLN A 60 -1.82 3.10 4.96
N LEU A 61 -0.77 3.92 4.98
CA LEU A 61 0.34 3.82 4.03
C LEU A 61 1.40 2.86 4.59
N ILE A 62 1.75 1.84 3.80
CA ILE A 62 2.69 0.79 4.19
C ILE A 62 4.06 1.06 3.59
N GLY A 63 5.11 0.90 4.42
CA GLY A 63 6.49 1.17 4.00
C GLY A 63 6.66 2.63 3.58
N ALA A 64 6.02 3.55 4.32
CA ALA A 64 6.13 4.98 4.05
C ALA A 64 7.52 5.49 4.43
N GLY A 65 8.19 6.10 3.43
CA GLY A 65 9.50 6.71 3.55
C GLY A 65 10.39 6.46 2.33
N PRO A 66 11.22 7.44 1.97
CA PRO A 66 12.05 7.36 0.76
C PRO A 66 13.07 6.22 0.82
N LEU A 67 13.66 5.94 1.99
CA LEU A 67 14.65 4.86 2.14
C LEU A 67 13.99 3.48 2.13
N SER A 68 12.80 3.34 2.68
CA SER A 68 12.02 2.09 2.61
C SER A 68 11.69 1.75 1.15
N VAL A 69 11.24 2.72 0.35
CA VAL A 69 10.99 2.54 -1.08
C VAL A 69 12.29 2.23 -1.84
N PHE A 70 13.37 2.96 -1.55
CA PHE A 70 14.68 2.73 -2.15
C PHE A 70 15.23 1.33 -1.82
N SER A 71 15.00 0.86 -0.60
CA SER A 71 15.41 -0.49 -0.18
C SER A 71 14.77 -1.58 -1.03
N GLU A 72 13.50 -1.44 -1.38
CA GLU A 72 12.78 -2.39 -2.25
C GLU A 72 13.46 -2.54 -3.61
N ILE A 73 13.99 -1.43 -4.14
CA ILE A 73 14.67 -1.42 -5.43
C ILE A 73 16.09 -2.01 -5.32
N ILE A 74 16.88 -1.53 -4.37
CA ILE A 74 18.33 -1.83 -4.32
C ILE A 74 18.63 -3.19 -3.69
N LEU A 75 17.93 -3.58 -2.64
CA LEU A 75 18.24 -4.82 -1.94
C LEU A 75 17.97 -6.09 -2.77
N LYS A 76 17.24 -5.96 -3.86
CA LYS A 76 17.09 -7.03 -4.86
C LYS A 76 18.44 -7.51 -5.41
N TYR A 77 19.38 -6.60 -5.59
CA TYR A 77 20.70 -6.88 -6.20
C TYR A 77 21.73 -7.42 -5.21
N PHE A 78 21.46 -7.39 -3.92
CA PHE A 78 22.33 -7.97 -2.92
C PHE A 78 22.25 -9.48 -2.92
N LYS A 79 23.40 -10.16 -3.00
CA LYS A 79 23.46 -11.63 -2.98
C LYS A 79 23.32 -12.21 -1.57
N PHE A 80 23.83 -11.53 -0.55
CA PHE A 80 23.89 -12.02 0.83
C PHE A 80 22.62 -11.67 1.60
N LYS A 81 21.88 -12.69 2.05
CA LYS A 81 20.62 -12.55 2.77
C LYS A 81 20.77 -11.75 4.08
N ILE A 82 21.84 -11.99 4.83
CA ILE A 82 22.10 -11.31 6.11
C ILE A 82 22.31 -9.82 5.86
N LEU A 83 23.08 -9.47 4.83
CA LEU A 83 23.35 -8.08 4.48
C LEU A 83 22.06 -7.33 4.07
N LYS A 84 21.15 -8.01 3.36
CA LYS A 84 19.82 -7.46 3.05
C LYS A 84 19.05 -7.07 4.30
N ILE A 85 19.01 -7.95 5.29
CA ILE A 85 18.29 -7.72 6.54
C ILE A 85 18.89 -6.55 7.29
N ILE A 86 20.22 -6.49 7.40
CA ILE A 86 20.92 -5.38 8.09
C ILE A 86 20.58 -4.05 7.44
N PHE A 87 20.69 -3.95 6.10
CA PHE A 87 20.38 -2.71 5.38
C PHE A 87 18.90 -2.35 5.46
N LEU A 88 18.00 -3.33 5.39
CA LEU A 88 16.56 -3.08 5.53
C LEU A 88 16.23 -2.47 6.90
N VAL A 89 16.76 -3.05 7.97
CA VAL A 89 16.56 -2.54 9.34
C VAL A 89 17.16 -1.14 9.48
N LEU A 90 18.35 -0.92 8.93
CA LEU A 90 19.00 0.40 8.94
C LEU A 90 18.15 1.45 8.20
N PHE A 91 17.65 1.14 7.02
CA PHE A 91 16.82 2.06 6.24
C PHE A 91 15.50 2.39 6.92
N ILE A 92 14.84 1.40 7.53
CA ILE A 92 13.62 1.62 8.31
C ILE A 92 13.91 2.53 9.52
N PHE A 93 15.05 2.33 10.19
CA PHE A 93 15.47 3.18 11.31
C PHE A 93 15.76 4.61 10.87
N LEU A 94 16.51 4.79 9.77
CA LEU A 94 16.81 6.12 9.21
C LEU A 94 15.54 6.83 8.72
N ASP A 95 14.59 6.12 8.12
CA ASP A 95 13.29 6.68 7.74
C ASP A 95 12.52 7.22 8.94
N LYS A 96 12.58 6.56 10.11
CA LYS A 96 11.98 7.09 11.34
C LYS A 96 12.61 8.41 11.79
N ILE A 97 13.91 8.57 11.60
CA ILE A 97 14.62 9.82 11.89
C ILE A 97 14.21 10.92 10.90
N ILE A 98 14.23 10.62 9.59
CA ILE A 98 13.85 11.56 8.54
C ILE A 98 12.42 12.06 8.76
N ARG A 99 11.51 11.20 9.19
CA ARG A 99 10.13 11.55 9.50
C ARG A 99 9.98 12.67 10.52
N ILE A 100 10.92 12.81 11.46
CA ILE A 100 10.89 13.88 12.48
C ILE A 100 11.16 15.24 11.82
N PHE A 101 11.98 15.27 10.77
CA PHE A 101 12.48 16.49 10.14
C PHE A 101 11.77 16.87 8.83
N SER A 102 11.07 15.91 8.21
CA SER A 102 10.44 16.10 6.90
C SER A 102 8.92 16.08 6.99
N LYS A 103 8.29 17.16 6.51
CA LYS A 103 6.81 17.24 6.39
C LYS A 103 6.27 16.35 5.26
N ASP A 104 7.08 16.10 4.22
CA ASP A 104 6.70 15.36 3.01
C ASP A 104 7.05 13.87 3.09
N TYR A 105 7.31 13.37 4.29
CA TYR A 105 7.74 12.00 4.52
C TYR A 105 6.77 10.94 3.92
N ASN A 106 5.47 11.16 4.06
CA ASN A 106 4.44 10.23 3.59
C ASN A 106 4.17 10.30 2.06
N THR A 107 4.93 11.09 1.31
CA THR A 107 4.83 11.18 -0.14
C THR A 107 5.28 9.89 -0.84
N TYR A 108 6.21 9.15 -0.21
CA TYR A 108 6.76 7.89 -0.71
C TYR A 108 6.25 6.73 0.13
N TYR A 109 5.62 5.74 -0.51
CA TYR A 109 5.10 4.54 0.16
C TYR A 109 5.08 3.35 -0.80
N ASN A 110 5.29 2.14 -0.26
CA ASN A 110 5.33 0.90 -1.04
C ASN A 110 3.93 0.35 -1.35
N GLY A 111 2.99 0.57 -0.45
CA GLY A 111 1.63 0.06 -0.62
C GLY A 111 0.61 0.78 0.24
N ILE A 112 -0.64 0.44 0.01
CA ILE A 112 -1.81 1.01 0.67
C ILE A 112 -2.58 -0.14 1.32
N HIS A 113 -2.88 0.00 2.59
CA HIS A 113 -3.79 -0.89 3.30
C HIS A 113 -5.06 -0.13 3.67
N CYS A 114 -6.20 -0.64 3.26
CA CYS A 114 -7.50 -0.09 3.63
C CYS A 114 -8.27 -1.10 4.47
N THR A 115 -8.74 -0.67 5.63
CA THR A 115 -9.72 -1.37 6.45
C THR A 115 -11.08 -0.71 6.22
N CYS A 116 -12.03 -1.47 5.75
CA CYS A 116 -13.36 -0.99 5.36
C CYS A 116 -14.43 -1.67 6.19
N THR A 117 -15.44 -0.92 6.65
CA THR A 117 -16.60 -1.46 7.34
C THR A 117 -17.85 -1.08 6.56
N LYS A 118 -18.74 -2.04 6.34
CA LYS A 118 -20.04 -1.77 5.71
C LYS A 118 -21.01 -1.23 6.74
N ASN A 119 -21.56 -0.05 6.49
CA ASN A 119 -22.61 0.58 7.31
C ASN A 119 -23.97 -0.07 7.13
#